data_0dffe63729f75054b151adc85a79dcc5
#
_entry.id   0dffe63729f75054b151adc85a79dcc5
#
_cell.length_a   1.000
_cell.length_b   1.000
_cell.length_c   1.000
_cell.angle_alpha   90.00
_cell.angle_beta   90.00
_cell.angle_gamma   90.00
#
_symmetry.space_group_name_H-M   'P 1'
#
loop_
_entity.id
_entity.type
_entity.pdbx_description
1 polymer ?
#
loop_
_entity_poly.entity_id
_entity_poly.type
_entity_poly.pdbx_seq_one_letter_code
_entity_poly.pdbx_strand_id
1 'polypeptide(L)'
;MKPWAIALCLLAAGSSVHAKTTVWQPVAGHTQIPIWPGAAPNLQPVPGPETQTHNPDKLIGGLPMTAVTNVTQPTMTVYAPQGKNTGAAVVVIPGGGFQILAIDLEGTDVCDWLTSRGITCVLLKYRVPSVPYVWQSDSRPHNLSLSVPSLQDVQRTMRLVRAHATQWHIDPHKVGVLGFSAGGFLVAEISTNFERRLYPPVDDADKGSSRPDFAMPLYPGHLATEDGKLNPNVPVSGKTPPTFLVQAEDDYVDGVEQSLVYYTALAKAHVPVEMHLYAHGGHAFGLRPTSDPITHWPALAEAWLSTIGMIPVAGR
;
A
#
# COMPACT_ATOMS: atom_id res chain seq x y z
N MET A 1 -70.59 -39.40 -6.42
CA MET A 1 -69.17 -39.83 -6.28
C MET A 1 -68.28 -38.74 -6.89
N LYS A 2 -67.58 -37.98 -6.07
CA LYS A 2 -66.66 -36.94 -6.53
C LYS A 2 -65.20 -37.45 -6.33
N PRO A 3 -64.29 -37.33 -7.31
CA PRO A 3 -62.93 -37.75 -7.11
C PRO A 3 -62.11 -36.61 -6.41
N TRP A 4 -61.35 -36.98 -5.44
CA TRP A 4 -60.43 -36.14 -4.74
C TRP A 4 -59.12 -35.96 -5.58
N ALA A 5 -58.78 -34.73 -5.90
CA ALA A 5 -57.50 -34.40 -6.51
C ALA A 5 -56.45 -34.18 -5.41
N ILE A 6 -55.41 -35.01 -5.40
CA ILE A 6 -54.21 -34.85 -4.55
C ILE A 6 -53.29 -33.89 -5.24
N ALA A 7 -53.09 -32.71 -4.65
CA ALA A 7 -52.07 -31.74 -5.10
C ALA A 7 -50.71 -32.14 -4.52
N LEU A 8 -49.79 -32.51 -5.39
CA LEU A 8 -48.39 -32.82 -5.06
C LEU A 8 -47.61 -31.49 -5.01
N CYS A 9 -47.28 -30.97 -3.82
CA CYS A 9 -46.39 -29.85 -3.64
C CYS A 9 -44.96 -30.33 -3.86
N LEU A 10 -44.37 -29.99 -4.99
CA LEU A 10 -42.93 -30.09 -5.23
C LEU A 10 -42.19 -28.99 -4.46
N LEU A 11 -41.55 -29.35 -3.37
CA LEU A 11 -40.56 -28.50 -2.67
C LEU A 11 -39.30 -28.42 -3.54
N ALA A 12 -39.15 -27.33 -4.27
CA ALA A 12 -37.87 -26.97 -4.90
C ALA A 12 -36.85 -26.60 -3.81
N ALA A 13 -35.95 -27.51 -3.48
CA ALA A 13 -34.80 -27.22 -2.67
C ALA A 13 -33.87 -26.31 -3.47
N GLY A 14 -33.99 -25.01 -3.27
CA GLY A 14 -33.05 -24.03 -3.77
C GLY A 14 -31.67 -24.24 -3.11
N SER A 15 -30.74 -24.86 -3.82
CA SER A 15 -29.33 -24.91 -3.41
C SER A 15 -28.79 -23.48 -3.49
N SER A 16 -28.72 -22.79 -2.35
CA SER A 16 -27.97 -21.56 -2.22
C SER A 16 -26.49 -21.91 -2.45
N VAL A 17 -25.98 -21.58 -3.63
CA VAL A 17 -24.55 -21.60 -3.90
C VAL A 17 -23.93 -20.50 -3.03
N HIS A 18 -23.45 -20.88 -1.86
CA HIS A 18 -22.58 -20.02 -1.07
C HIS A 18 -21.28 -19.88 -1.89
N ALA A 19 -21.07 -18.71 -2.49
CA ALA A 19 -19.77 -18.36 -3.05
C ALA A 19 -18.74 -18.58 -1.94
N LYS A 20 -17.80 -19.51 -2.13
CA LYS A 20 -16.69 -19.70 -1.21
C LYS A 20 -15.93 -18.37 -1.15
N THR A 21 -16.01 -17.67 -0.03
CA THR A 21 -15.17 -16.53 0.27
C THR A 21 -13.72 -17.03 0.28
N THR A 22 -12.97 -16.70 -0.76
CA THR A 22 -11.57 -17.11 -0.85
C THR A 22 -10.71 -16.04 -0.19
N VAL A 23 -9.84 -16.46 0.73
CA VAL A 23 -8.78 -15.61 1.28
C VAL A 23 -7.74 -15.40 0.19
N TRP A 24 -7.28 -14.18 0.00
CA TRP A 24 -6.27 -13.87 -0.99
C TRP A 24 -4.97 -14.65 -0.74
N GLN A 25 -4.42 -15.20 -1.80
CA GLN A 25 -3.12 -15.87 -1.82
C GLN A 25 -2.25 -15.29 -2.93
N PRO A 26 -0.93 -15.15 -2.71
CA PRO A 26 -0.02 -14.81 -3.78
C PRO A 26 0.01 -15.91 -4.84
N VAL A 27 0.52 -15.59 -6.02
CA VAL A 27 0.72 -16.58 -7.09
C VAL A 27 1.62 -17.73 -6.64
N ALA A 28 1.49 -18.89 -7.26
CA ALA A 28 2.29 -20.08 -6.93
C ALA A 28 3.79 -19.77 -6.91
N GLY A 29 4.50 -20.35 -5.93
CA GLY A 29 5.92 -20.08 -5.70
C GLY A 29 6.22 -18.98 -4.67
N HIS A 30 5.22 -18.25 -4.22
CA HIS A 30 5.35 -17.23 -3.17
C HIS A 30 4.53 -17.62 -1.94
N THR A 31 5.01 -17.22 -0.75
CA THR A 31 4.39 -17.55 0.54
C THR A 31 4.15 -16.26 1.33
N GLN A 32 2.99 -16.17 1.96
CA GLN A 32 2.71 -15.13 2.94
C GLN A 32 3.47 -15.43 4.25
N ILE A 33 4.28 -14.48 4.70
CA ILE A 33 5.04 -14.55 5.94
C ILE A 33 4.32 -13.70 6.99
N PRO A 34 3.81 -14.27 8.09
CA PRO A 34 3.26 -13.47 9.19
C PRO A 34 4.30 -12.48 9.72
N ILE A 35 3.92 -11.22 9.90
CA ILE A 35 4.86 -10.20 10.40
C ILE A 35 4.91 -10.17 11.94
N TRP A 36 3.92 -10.73 12.61
CA TRP A 36 3.87 -10.84 14.06
C TRP A 36 4.01 -12.31 14.49
N PRO A 37 4.82 -12.62 15.51
CA PRO A 37 4.99 -14.01 16.00
C PRO A 37 3.75 -14.53 16.73
N GLY A 38 2.79 -13.67 17.03
CA GLY A 38 1.53 -13.96 17.69
C GLY A 38 0.45 -12.98 17.25
N ALA A 39 -0.46 -12.62 18.15
CA ALA A 39 -1.47 -11.61 17.87
C ALA A 39 -0.82 -10.24 17.61
N ALA A 40 -1.27 -9.56 16.57
CA ALA A 40 -0.83 -8.20 16.29
C ALA A 40 -1.22 -7.24 17.43
N PRO A 41 -0.37 -6.26 17.79
CA PRO A 41 -0.71 -5.30 18.84
C PRO A 41 -1.90 -4.43 18.41
N ASN A 42 -2.72 -4.00 19.37
CA ASN A 42 -3.88 -3.12 19.12
C ASN A 42 -4.87 -3.68 18.08
N LEU A 43 -5.03 -5.00 18.04
CA LEU A 43 -5.97 -5.65 17.15
C LEU A 43 -7.38 -5.12 17.40
N GLN A 44 -8.04 -4.66 16.31
CA GLN A 44 -9.43 -4.21 16.35
C GLN A 44 -10.36 -5.32 15.86
N PRO A 45 -11.58 -5.42 16.42
CA PRO A 45 -12.59 -6.30 15.86
C PRO A 45 -12.92 -5.92 14.42
N VAL A 46 -13.12 -6.90 13.57
CA VAL A 46 -13.56 -6.73 12.18
C VAL A 46 -14.91 -7.42 11.95
N PRO A 47 -15.71 -6.97 10.97
CA PRO A 47 -17.09 -7.46 10.81
C PRO A 47 -17.22 -8.89 10.28
N GLY A 48 -16.10 -9.53 9.90
CA GLY A 48 -16.13 -10.89 9.34
C GLY A 48 -14.74 -11.43 9.02
N PRO A 49 -14.65 -12.59 8.38
CA PRO A 49 -13.38 -13.16 7.97
C PRO A 49 -12.70 -12.32 6.87
N GLU A 50 -11.39 -12.50 6.71
CA GLU A 50 -10.66 -11.96 5.57
C GLU A 50 -11.28 -12.50 4.28
N THR A 51 -11.57 -11.60 3.32
CA THR A 51 -12.17 -11.95 2.03
C THR A 51 -11.50 -11.16 0.92
N GLN A 52 -11.50 -11.74 -0.28
CA GLN A 52 -11.18 -11.02 -1.51
C GLN A 52 -12.42 -10.86 -2.38
N THR A 53 -12.52 -9.73 -3.05
CA THR A 53 -13.60 -9.43 -4.00
C THR A 53 -13.02 -8.85 -5.28
N HIS A 54 -13.72 -9.08 -6.39
CA HIS A 54 -13.42 -8.47 -7.68
C HIS A 54 -14.65 -7.71 -8.16
N ASN A 55 -14.46 -6.52 -8.69
CA ASN A 55 -15.54 -5.80 -9.37
C ASN A 55 -15.32 -5.89 -10.88
N PRO A 56 -16.02 -6.78 -11.60
CA PRO A 56 -15.86 -6.97 -13.03
C PRO A 56 -16.33 -5.77 -13.87
N ASP A 57 -17.18 -4.91 -13.29
CA ASP A 57 -17.76 -3.75 -13.98
C ASP A 57 -16.86 -2.50 -13.87
N LYS A 58 -15.90 -2.51 -12.94
CA LYS A 58 -14.94 -1.39 -12.75
C LYS A 58 -13.55 -1.82 -13.18
N LEU A 59 -13.19 -1.50 -14.43
CA LEU A 59 -11.89 -1.83 -15.00
C LEU A 59 -10.93 -0.65 -14.90
N ILE A 60 -9.68 -0.94 -14.56
CA ILE A 60 -8.55 0.00 -14.61
C ILE A 60 -7.51 -0.61 -15.54
N GLY A 61 -7.17 0.11 -16.62
CA GLY A 61 -6.32 -0.46 -17.67
C GLY A 61 -6.87 -1.75 -18.28
N GLY A 62 -8.21 -1.88 -18.37
CA GLY A 62 -8.88 -3.05 -18.94
C GLY A 62 -9.01 -4.27 -18.02
N LEU A 63 -8.53 -4.19 -16.77
CA LEU A 63 -8.55 -5.29 -15.79
C LEU A 63 -9.35 -4.91 -14.53
N PRO A 64 -10.10 -5.86 -13.93
CA PRO A 64 -10.75 -5.63 -12.64
C PRO A 64 -9.69 -5.49 -11.53
N MET A 65 -10.04 -4.76 -10.47
CA MET A 65 -9.23 -4.67 -9.26
C MET A 65 -9.65 -5.72 -8.24
N THR A 66 -8.69 -6.33 -7.59
CA THR A 66 -8.89 -7.22 -6.44
C THR A 66 -8.78 -6.43 -5.14
N ALA A 67 -9.87 -6.42 -4.37
CA ALA A 67 -9.90 -5.85 -3.03
C ALA A 67 -9.81 -6.94 -1.96
N VAL A 68 -8.95 -6.76 -0.96
CA VAL A 68 -8.88 -7.62 0.24
C VAL A 68 -9.40 -6.85 1.43
N THR A 69 -10.27 -7.46 2.23
CA THR A 69 -10.91 -6.85 3.40
C THR A 69 -10.71 -7.68 4.66
N ASN A 70 -10.96 -7.07 5.83
CA ASN A 70 -10.94 -7.74 7.14
C ASN A 70 -9.62 -8.45 7.46
N VAL A 71 -8.50 -7.83 7.11
CA VAL A 71 -7.18 -8.36 7.43
C VAL A 71 -6.88 -8.17 8.91
N THR A 72 -6.90 -9.23 9.68
CA THR A 72 -6.55 -9.25 11.11
C THR A 72 -5.18 -9.88 11.37
N GLN A 73 -4.71 -10.69 10.42
CA GLN A 73 -3.39 -11.31 10.44
C GLN A 73 -2.54 -10.73 9.30
N PRO A 74 -1.81 -9.64 9.56
CA PRO A 74 -1.01 -8.99 8.54
C PRO A 74 0.19 -9.87 8.16
N THR A 75 0.48 -9.90 6.86
CA THR A 75 1.54 -10.70 6.28
C THR A 75 2.35 -9.88 5.28
N MET A 76 3.58 -10.29 5.03
CA MET A 76 4.36 -9.83 3.89
C MET A 76 4.63 -10.98 2.92
N THR A 77 4.74 -10.66 1.63
CA THR A 77 5.16 -11.60 0.59
C THR A 77 6.38 -11.03 -0.11
N VAL A 78 7.45 -11.82 -0.20
CA VAL A 78 8.71 -11.39 -0.83
C VAL A 78 8.77 -11.92 -2.26
N TYR A 79 8.97 -10.99 -3.20
CA TYR A 79 9.17 -11.26 -4.62
C TYR A 79 10.63 -10.92 -4.96
N ALA A 80 11.44 -11.94 -5.20
CA ALA A 80 12.83 -11.76 -5.58
C ALA A 80 12.97 -11.28 -7.03
N PRO A 81 14.00 -10.48 -7.36
CA PRO A 81 14.25 -10.05 -8.73
C PRO A 81 14.49 -11.24 -9.65
N GLN A 82 14.02 -11.13 -10.89
CA GLN A 82 14.34 -12.05 -11.96
C GLN A 82 15.59 -11.52 -12.68
N GLY A 83 16.74 -12.18 -12.52
CA GLY A 83 18.01 -11.77 -13.15
C GLY A 83 18.93 -10.98 -12.22
N LYS A 84 19.51 -9.85 -12.71
CA LYS A 84 20.48 -9.06 -11.93
C LYS A 84 19.79 -8.39 -10.74
N ASN A 85 20.24 -8.71 -9.52
CA ASN A 85 19.78 -8.07 -8.30
C ASN A 85 20.58 -6.78 -8.04
N THR A 86 19.88 -5.66 -7.80
CA THR A 86 20.50 -4.36 -7.47
C THR A 86 20.86 -4.23 -6.00
N GLY A 87 20.38 -5.14 -5.17
CA GLY A 87 20.42 -5.05 -3.71
C GLY A 87 19.35 -4.13 -3.10
N ALA A 88 18.62 -3.36 -3.91
CA ALA A 88 17.54 -2.52 -3.41
C ALA A 88 16.28 -3.36 -3.11
N ALA A 89 15.53 -2.91 -2.10
CA ALA A 89 14.21 -3.47 -1.79
C ALA A 89 13.17 -2.36 -1.58
N VAL A 90 11.93 -2.65 -1.91
CA VAL A 90 10.79 -1.75 -1.69
C VAL A 90 9.68 -2.49 -0.97
N VAL A 91 9.27 -1.96 0.18
CA VAL A 91 8.03 -2.37 0.84
C VAL A 91 6.87 -1.65 0.16
N VAL A 92 6.01 -2.43 -0.48
CA VAL A 92 4.83 -1.95 -1.22
C VAL A 92 3.61 -1.97 -0.32
N ILE A 93 2.94 -0.82 -0.23
CA ILE A 93 1.83 -0.55 0.70
C ILE A 93 0.60 -0.16 -0.14
N PRO A 94 -0.30 -1.10 -0.46
CA PRO A 94 -1.50 -0.81 -1.25
C PRO A 94 -2.41 0.21 -0.57
N GLY A 95 -3.17 0.97 -1.36
CA GLY A 95 -4.24 1.84 -0.86
C GLY A 95 -5.55 1.09 -0.64
N GLY A 96 -6.62 1.88 -0.45
CA GLY A 96 -7.97 1.36 -0.21
C GLY A 96 -8.66 2.02 0.98
N GLY A 97 -8.31 3.28 1.29
CA GLY A 97 -8.98 4.11 2.31
C GLY A 97 -8.94 3.53 3.72
N PHE A 98 -7.96 2.71 4.06
CA PHE A 98 -7.85 1.96 5.32
C PHE A 98 -9.01 0.98 5.57
N GLN A 99 -9.84 0.70 4.58
CA GLN A 99 -10.97 -0.24 4.66
C GLN A 99 -10.69 -1.53 3.91
N ILE A 100 -9.99 -1.43 2.79
CA ILE A 100 -9.59 -2.53 1.91
C ILE A 100 -8.11 -2.40 1.54
N LEU A 101 -7.60 -3.40 0.81
CA LEU A 101 -6.32 -3.32 0.11
C LEU A 101 -6.56 -3.58 -1.38
N ALA A 102 -6.14 -2.67 -2.25
CA ALA A 102 -6.12 -2.84 -3.71
C ALA A 102 -4.93 -3.74 -4.09
N ILE A 103 -5.00 -5.04 -3.72
CA ILE A 103 -3.86 -5.93 -3.57
C ILE A 103 -3.15 -6.28 -4.88
N ASP A 104 -3.84 -6.25 -6.01
CA ASP A 104 -3.26 -6.44 -7.34
C ASP A 104 -2.79 -5.12 -7.96
N LEU A 105 -3.70 -4.17 -8.19
CA LEU A 105 -3.45 -2.88 -8.85
C LEU A 105 -2.30 -2.09 -8.21
N GLU A 106 -2.26 -2.05 -6.88
CA GLU A 106 -1.32 -1.26 -6.08
C GLU A 106 -0.35 -2.17 -5.27
N GLY A 107 -0.34 -3.45 -5.60
CA GLY A 107 0.45 -4.47 -4.94
C GLY A 107 1.21 -5.37 -5.90
N THR A 108 0.58 -6.45 -6.42
CA THR A 108 1.30 -7.42 -7.26
C THR A 108 1.76 -6.84 -8.59
N ASP A 109 0.98 -5.95 -9.24
CA ASP A 109 1.39 -5.27 -10.48
C ASP A 109 2.67 -4.44 -10.23
N VAL A 110 2.79 -3.83 -9.05
CA VAL A 110 3.99 -3.07 -8.62
C VAL A 110 5.17 -4.00 -8.38
N CYS A 111 4.94 -5.18 -7.76
CA CYS A 111 5.98 -6.17 -7.53
C CYS A 111 6.55 -6.70 -8.84
N ASP A 112 5.70 -6.93 -9.85
CA ASP A 112 6.14 -7.36 -11.18
C ASP A 112 7.05 -6.31 -11.83
N TRP A 113 6.68 -5.02 -11.73
CA TRP A 113 7.54 -3.94 -12.21
C TRP A 113 8.87 -3.88 -11.46
N LEU A 114 8.86 -3.86 -10.12
CA LEU A 114 10.09 -3.76 -9.32
C LEU A 114 11.04 -4.92 -9.58
N THR A 115 10.53 -6.16 -9.61
CA THR A 115 11.35 -7.35 -9.84
C THR A 115 11.94 -7.38 -11.24
N SER A 116 11.23 -6.84 -12.26
CA SER A 116 11.75 -6.68 -13.62
C SER A 116 12.91 -5.66 -13.68
N ARG A 117 13.04 -4.79 -12.68
CA ARG A 117 14.14 -3.80 -12.55
C ARG A 117 15.24 -4.25 -11.60
N GLY A 118 15.22 -5.50 -11.17
CA GLY A 118 16.22 -6.03 -10.26
C GLY A 118 16.06 -5.57 -8.81
N ILE A 119 14.87 -5.11 -8.41
CA ILE A 119 14.53 -4.63 -7.07
C ILE A 119 13.68 -5.69 -6.37
N THR A 120 14.04 -6.08 -5.15
CA THR A 120 13.20 -6.97 -4.34
C THR A 120 11.93 -6.24 -3.94
N CYS A 121 10.76 -6.83 -4.24
CA CYS A 121 9.47 -6.33 -3.76
C CYS A 121 9.04 -7.07 -2.50
N VAL A 122 8.62 -6.33 -1.48
CA VAL A 122 8.00 -6.87 -0.28
C VAL A 122 6.57 -6.32 -0.19
N LEU A 123 5.59 -7.10 -0.65
CA LEU A 123 4.18 -6.71 -0.61
C LEU A 123 3.65 -6.88 0.80
N LEU A 124 3.20 -5.78 1.40
CA LEU A 124 2.60 -5.78 2.73
C LEU A 124 1.06 -5.84 2.65
N LYS A 125 0.50 -6.93 3.15
CA LYS A 125 -0.93 -7.06 3.43
C LYS A 125 -1.15 -6.63 4.89
N TYR A 126 -1.33 -5.32 5.11
CA TYR A 126 -1.49 -4.75 6.44
C TYR A 126 -2.94 -4.82 6.94
N ARG A 127 -3.14 -4.59 8.23
CA ARG A 127 -4.46 -4.67 8.87
C ARG A 127 -5.44 -3.64 8.33
N VAL A 128 -6.61 -4.10 7.90
CA VAL A 128 -7.76 -3.29 7.49
C VAL A 128 -9.06 -3.98 7.92
N PRO A 129 -10.11 -3.22 8.32
CA PRO A 129 -10.13 -1.79 8.53
C PRO A 129 -9.22 -1.38 9.71
N SER A 130 -8.53 -0.26 9.60
CA SER A 130 -7.61 0.22 10.66
C SER A 130 -7.99 1.59 11.21
N VAL A 131 -8.95 2.25 10.59
CA VAL A 131 -9.56 3.49 11.08
C VAL A 131 -11.07 3.32 11.16
N PRO A 132 -11.70 3.79 12.24
CA PRO A 132 -13.13 3.60 12.46
C PRO A 132 -13.96 4.68 11.74
N TYR A 133 -13.88 4.74 10.41
CA TYR A 133 -14.78 5.60 9.67
C TYR A 133 -15.42 4.88 8.49
N VAL A 134 -16.67 5.23 8.23
CA VAL A 134 -17.36 4.79 7.02
C VAL A 134 -17.05 5.78 5.91
N TRP A 135 -16.61 5.28 4.77
CA TRP A 135 -16.36 6.08 3.60
C TRP A 135 -17.69 6.65 3.07
N GLN A 136 -17.95 7.92 3.38
CA GLN A 136 -19.06 8.68 2.81
C GLN A 136 -18.48 9.78 1.93
N SER A 137 -19.00 9.95 0.73
CA SER A 137 -18.43 10.79 -0.31
C SER A 137 -18.29 12.27 0.05
N ASP A 138 -19.07 12.74 1.02
CA ASP A 138 -19.19 14.13 1.45
C ASP A 138 -18.69 14.41 2.88
N SER A 139 -18.22 13.40 3.59
CA SER A 139 -17.77 13.51 4.98
C SER A 139 -16.39 12.89 5.22
N ARG A 140 -15.50 12.92 4.22
CA ARG A 140 -14.13 12.41 4.37
C ARG A 140 -13.39 13.21 5.43
N PRO A 141 -12.79 12.58 6.44
CA PRO A 141 -11.91 13.29 7.35
C PRO A 141 -10.63 13.69 6.59
N HIS A 142 -10.48 14.96 6.27
CA HIS A 142 -9.26 15.48 5.66
C HIS A 142 -8.05 15.38 6.60
N ASN A 143 -8.28 15.25 7.89
CA ASN A 143 -7.24 15.17 8.91
C ASN A 143 -7.38 13.86 9.71
N LEU A 144 -6.83 12.76 9.21
CA LEU A 144 -6.72 11.53 9.98
C LEU A 144 -5.67 11.67 11.09
N SER A 145 -6.00 11.17 12.29
CA SER A 145 -4.99 10.80 13.27
C SER A 145 -4.10 9.68 12.73
N LEU A 146 -2.95 9.42 13.40
CA LEU A 146 -2.11 8.28 13.02
C LEU A 146 -2.94 7.00 12.86
N SER A 147 -2.76 6.32 11.75
CA SER A 147 -3.34 5.00 11.48
C SER A 147 -2.55 3.92 12.24
N VAL A 148 -2.61 3.98 13.58
CA VAL A 148 -1.72 3.24 14.49
C VAL A 148 -1.58 1.76 14.14
N PRO A 149 -2.66 0.95 13.93
CA PRO A 149 -2.49 -0.46 13.60
C PRO A 149 -1.73 -0.70 12.30
N SER A 150 -2.06 0.04 11.23
CA SER A 150 -1.38 -0.08 9.92
C SER A 150 0.06 0.40 9.99
N LEU A 151 0.33 1.51 10.68
CA LEU A 151 1.69 2.04 10.83
C LEU A 151 2.58 1.11 11.68
N GLN A 152 2.03 0.41 12.69
CA GLN A 152 2.74 -0.65 13.41
C GLN A 152 3.17 -1.77 12.46
N ASP A 153 2.29 -2.18 11.55
CA ASP A 153 2.58 -3.22 10.57
C ASP A 153 3.69 -2.78 9.60
N VAL A 154 3.66 -1.53 9.15
CA VAL A 154 4.74 -0.97 8.30
C VAL A 154 6.06 -0.90 9.05
N GLN A 155 6.07 -0.38 10.29
CA GLN A 155 7.28 -0.34 11.12
C GLN A 155 7.88 -1.73 11.33
N ARG A 156 7.02 -2.72 11.61
CA ARG A 156 7.44 -4.11 11.81
C ARG A 156 8.03 -4.69 10.53
N THR A 157 7.35 -4.50 9.40
CA THR A 157 7.81 -4.99 8.08
C THR A 157 9.18 -4.42 7.73
N MET A 158 9.39 -3.11 7.89
CA MET A 158 10.69 -2.48 7.64
C MET A 158 11.82 -3.09 8.46
N ARG A 159 11.57 -3.40 9.74
CA ARG A 159 12.55 -4.06 10.61
C ARG A 159 12.81 -5.50 10.19
N LEU A 160 11.76 -6.25 9.84
CA LEU A 160 11.91 -7.62 9.35
C LEU A 160 12.70 -7.69 8.04
N VAL A 161 12.44 -6.78 7.08
CA VAL A 161 13.19 -6.72 5.83
C VAL A 161 14.67 -6.52 6.10
N ARG A 162 15.04 -5.61 7.01
CA ARG A 162 16.44 -5.41 7.39
C ARG A 162 17.05 -6.59 8.14
N ALA A 163 16.29 -7.23 9.02
CA ALA A 163 16.76 -8.41 9.75
C ALA A 163 17.03 -9.60 8.82
N HIS A 164 16.28 -9.73 7.73
CA HIS A 164 16.45 -10.79 6.72
C HIS A 164 17.24 -10.35 5.48
N ALA A 165 17.87 -9.16 5.50
CA ALA A 165 18.52 -8.58 4.33
C ALA A 165 19.54 -9.52 3.67
N THR A 166 20.40 -10.15 4.47
CA THR A 166 21.40 -11.14 3.98
C THR A 166 20.72 -12.34 3.31
N GLN A 167 19.67 -12.88 3.91
CA GLN A 167 18.95 -14.05 3.39
C GLN A 167 18.27 -13.74 2.05
N TRP A 168 17.78 -12.52 1.86
CA TRP A 168 17.05 -12.08 0.66
C TRP A 168 17.95 -11.32 -0.34
N HIS A 169 19.27 -11.28 -0.10
CA HIS A 169 20.24 -10.58 -0.92
C HIS A 169 19.91 -9.09 -1.10
N ILE A 170 19.50 -8.44 -0.02
CA ILE A 170 19.17 -7.02 0.08
C ILE A 170 20.32 -6.29 0.77
N ASP A 171 20.66 -5.10 0.29
CA ASP A 171 21.47 -4.14 1.02
C ASP A 171 20.59 -3.47 2.10
N PRO A 172 20.87 -3.60 3.40
CA PRO A 172 20.06 -3.03 4.45
C PRO A 172 20.00 -1.49 4.44
N HIS A 173 20.83 -0.83 3.64
CA HIS A 173 20.85 0.61 3.43
C HIS A 173 20.17 1.05 2.12
N LYS A 174 19.47 0.14 1.44
CA LYS A 174 18.71 0.39 0.22
C LYS A 174 17.26 -0.13 0.32
N VAL A 175 16.62 0.08 1.47
CA VAL A 175 15.25 -0.38 1.73
C VAL A 175 14.31 0.82 1.73
N GLY A 176 13.51 0.96 0.68
CA GLY A 176 12.51 2.02 0.54
C GLY A 176 11.08 1.55 0.79
N VAL A 177 10.18 2.51 0.71
CA VAL A 177 8.72 2.29 0.78
C VAL A 177 8.04 2.93 -0.43
N LEU A 178 7.02 2.27 -0.95
CA LEU A 178 6.14 2.77 -2.01
C LEU A 178 4.70 2.49 -1.60
N GLY A 179 3.83 3.47 -1.74
CA GLY A 179 2.42 3.29 -1.40
C GLY A 179 1.51 4.26 -2.12
N PHE A 180 0.23 3.91 -2.18
CA PHE A 180 -0.78 4.58 -2.96
C PHE A 180 -1.95 5.03 -2.10
N SER A 181 -2.52 6.21 -2.35
CA SER A 181 -3.70 6.69 -1.64
C SER A 181 -3.51 6.62 -0.11
N ALA A 182 -4.32 5.86 0.63
CA ALA A 182 -4.11 5.58 2.05
C ALA A 182 -2.75 4.92 2.34
N GLY A 183 -2.24 4.06 1.44
CA GLY A 183 -0.88 3.52 1.52
C GLY A 183 0.19 4.59 1.29
N GLY A 184 -0.09 5.59 0.45
CA GLY A 184 0.75 6.78 0.28
C GLY A 184 0.81 7.65 1.55
N PHE A 185 -0.30 7.76 2.29
CA PHE A 185 -0.31 8.36 3.61
C PHE A 185 0.58 7.59 4.60
N LEU A 186 0.48 6.24 4.62
CA LEU A 186 1.37 5.39 5.44
C LEU A 186 2.85 5.57 5.08
N VAL A 187 3.17 5.80 3.80
CA VAL A 187 4.52 6.15 3.36
C VAL A 187 5.00 7.45 4.01
N ALA A 188 4.15 8.48 4.04
CA ALA A 188 4.49 9.74 4.71
C ALA A 188 4.58 9.57 6.23
N GLU A 189 3.67 8.80 6.85
CA GLU A 189 3.71 8.49 8.29
C GLU A 189 4.99 7.76 8.70
N ILE A 190 5.38 6.68 8.00
CA ILE A 190 6.61 5.94 8.34
C ILE A 190 7.86 6.78 8.07
N SER A 191 7.85 7.64 7.06
CA SER A 191 8.96 8.53 6.72
C SER A 191 9.21 9.63 7.75
N THR A 192 8.25 9.89 8.62
CA THR A 192 8.31 10.96 9.62
C THR A 192 8.18 10.49 11.07
N ASN A 193 7.66 9.27 11.31
CA ASN A 193 7.47 8.69 12.63
C ASN A 193 8.35 7.46 12.92
N PHE A 194 9.40 7.22 12.14
CA PHE A 194 10.25 6.03 12.27
C PHE A 194 11.01 5.96 13.61
N GLU A 195 11.30 7.08 14.27
CA GLU A 195 11.92 7.12 15.62
C GLU A 195 10.91 6.82 16.73
N ARG A 196 9.61 7.02 16.46
CA ARG A 196 8.55 6.75 17.41
C ARG A 196 8.23 5.24 17.45
N ARG A 197 8.51 4.58 18.54
CA ARG A 197 8.15 3.17 18.71
C ARG A 197 6.67 3.05 19.05
N LEU A 198 5.89 2.42 18.16
CA LEU A 198 4.43 2.30 18.31
C LEU A 198 4.00 0.97 18.96
N TYR A 199 4.92 0.04 19.20
CA TYR A 199 4.65 -1.24 19.87
C TYR A 199 5.87 -1.69 20.67
N PRO A 200 5.70 -2.51 21.74
CA PRO A 200 6.82 -3.11 22.45
C PRO A 200 7.62 -4.05 21.54
N PRO A 201 8.96 -4.15 21.69
CA PRO A 201 9.75 -5.11 20.93
C PRO A 201 9.24 -6.56 21.16
N VAL A 202 9.14 -7.33 20.07
CA VAL A 202 8.67 -8.73 20.12
C VAL A 202 9.78 -9.74 19.83
N ASP A 203 10.84 -9.33 19.11
CA ASP A 203 12.03 -10.15 18.84
C ASP A 203 13.23 -9.27 18.45
N ASP A 204 14.33 -9.93 18.01
CA ASP A 204 15.58 -9.25 17.66
C ASP A 204 15.47 -8.34 16.44
N ALA A 205 14.54 -8.57 15.52
CA ALA A 205 14.33 -7.68 14.38
C ALA A 205 13.95 -6.25 14.83
N ASP A 206 13.30 -6.12 15.98
CA ASP A 206 12.89 -4.84 16.53
C ASP A 206 14.03 -3.98 17.10
N LYS A 207 15.24 -4.50 17.13
CA LYS A 207 16.47 -3.71 17.40
C LYS A 207 16.84 -2.84 16.19
N GLY A 208 16.39 -3.22 14.97
CA GLY A 208 16.66 -2.53 13.73
C GLY A 208 15.86 -1.23 13.56
N SER A 209 16.31 -0.39 12.64
CA SER A 209 15.62 0.83 12.24
C SER A 209 14.40 0.52 11.37
N SER A 210 13.30 1.24 11.59
CA SER A 210 12.16 1.26 10.67
C SER A 210 12.20 2.42 9.68
N ARG A 211 13.24 3.27 9.69
CA ARG A 211 13.37 4.41 8.77
C ARG A 211 13.57 3.91 7.33
N PRO A 212 12.75 4.34 6.36
CA PRO A 212 13.02 4.08 4.95
C PRO A 212 14.28 4.82 4.48
N ASP A 213 15.01 4.24 3.51
CA ASP A 213 16.15 4.92 2.89
C ASP A 213 15.68 5.85 1.77
N PHE A 214 14.51 5.59 1.20
CA PHE A 214 13.80 6.43 0.24
C PHE A 214 12.28 6.15 0.31
N ALA A 215 11.46 7.09 -0.20
CA ALA A 215 10.01 7.02 -0.10
C ALA A 215 9.32 7.45 -1.40
N MET A 216 8.26 6.73 -1.79
CA MET A 216 7.48 7.00 -3.00
C MET A 216 5.98 7.00 -2.68
N PRO A 217 5.41 8.08 -2.10
CA PRO A 217 3.97 8.22 -1.96
C PRO A 217 3.35 8.68 -3.29
N LEU A 218 2.39 7.89 -3.80
CA LEU A 218 1.68 8.15 -5.04
C LEU A 218 0.23 8.50 -4.71
N TYR A 219 -0.27 9.60 -5.25
CA TYR A 219 -1.59 10.17 -4.95
C TYR A 219 -1.99 9.98 -3.48
N PRO A 220 -1.13 10.42 -2.53
CA PRO A 220 -1.37 10.22 -1.11
C PRO A 220 -2.58 11.02 -0.64
N GLY A 221 -3.43 10.41 0.22
CA GLY A 221 -4.50 11.12 0.89
C GLY A 221 -4.09 11.68 2.26
N HIS A 222 -4.99 12.42 2.91
CA HIS A 222 -4.96 12.82 4.32
C HIS A 222 -3.75 13.66 4.76
N LEU A 223 -2.94 14.17 3.83
CA LEU A 223 -1.75 14.99 4.13
C LEU A 223 -2.06 16.47 4.34
N ALA A 224 -3.11 16.98 3.69
CA ALA A 224 -3.57 18.35 3.88
C ALA A 224 -4.72 18.42 4.91
N THR A 225 -4.64 19.37 5.79
CA THR A 225 -5.74 19.74 6.69
C THR A 225 -6.72 20.68 5.97
N GLU A 226 -7.93 20.89 6.52
CA GLU A 226 -8.93 21.80 5.94
C GLU A 226 -8.44 23.23 5.78
N ASP A 227 -7.49 23.68 6.62
CA ASP A 227 -6.87 25.00 6.53
C ASP A 227 -5.62 25.03 5.61
N GLY A 228 -5.42 24.01 4.80
CA GLY A 228 -4.34 23.92 3.80
C GLY A 228 -2.95 23.74 4.38
N LYS A 229 -2.83 23.23 5.60
CA LYS A 229 -1.54 22.91 6.22
C LYS A 229 -1.24 21.41 6.14
N LEU A 230 0.03 21.06 6.34
CA LEU A 230 0.42 19.68 6.50
C LEU A 230 -0.20 19.09 7.78
N ASN A 231 -0.73 17.87 7.67
CA ASN A 231 -1.24 17.09 8.78
C ASN A 231 -0.19 17.01 9.91
N PRO A 232 -0.49 17.43 11.15
CA PRO A 232 0.47 17.45 12.26
C PRO A 232 0.98 16.07 12.66
N ASN A 233 0.31 14.99 12.23
CA ASN A 233 0.77 13.63 12.46
C ASN A 233 1.87 13.19 11.47
N VAL A 234 2.25 14.05 10.53
CA VAL A 234 3.34 13.84 9.57
C VAL A 234 4.44 14.90 9.80
N PRO A 235 5.20 14.81 10.90
CA PRO A 235 6.19 15.82 11.31
C PRO A 235 7.46 15.70 10.45
N VAL A 236 7.49 16.37 9.29
CA VAL A 236 8.65 16.41 8.39
C VAL A 236 9.85 17.05 9.07
N SER A 237 11.03 16.45 8.91
CA SER A 237 12.30 16.96 9.43
C SER A 237 13.45 16.68 8.45
N GLY A 238 14.63 17.20 8.68
CA GLY A 238 15.83 16.89 7.88
C GLY A 238 16.26 15.42 7.91
N LYS A 239 15.64 14.58 8.76
CA LYS A 239 15.86 13.12 8.80
C LYS A 239 14.86 12.34 7.93
N THR A 240 13.82 12.99 7.41
CA THR A 240 12.87 12.39 6.46
C THR A 240 13.64 11.92 5.22
N PRO A 241 13.36 10.72 4.67
CA PRO A 241 14.11 10.20 3.53
C PRO A 241 13.86 10.99 2.24
N PRO A 242 14.78 10.93 1.24
CA PRO A 242 14.48 11.41 -0.11
C PRO A 242 13.16 10.87 -0.63
N THR A 243 12.36 11.72 -1.26
CA THR A 243 10.97 11.41 -1.58
C THR A 243 10.66 11.70 -3.06
N PHE A 244 9.92 10.77 -3.70
CA PHE A 244 9.38 10.90 -5.04
C PHE A 244 7.86 10.92 -4.99
N LEU A 245 7.23 11.94 -5.56
CA LEU A 245 5.78 12.17 -5.53
C LEU A 245 5.19 12.12 -6.94
N VAL A 246 4.03 11.49 -7.09
CA VAL A 246 3.21 11.58 -8.31
C VAL A 246 1.77 11.89 -7.93
N GLN A 247 1.16 12.86 -8.62
CA GLN A 247 -0.22 13.29 -8.40
C GLN A 247 -0.88 13.69 -9.72
N ALA A 248 -2.19 13.48 -9.83
CA ALA A 248 -3.03 14.07 -10.85
C ALA A 248 -3.77 15.29 -10.28
N GLU A 249 -3.88 16.35 -11.09
CA GLU A 249 -4.61 17.56 -10.68
C GLU A 249 -6.12 17.29 -10.61
N ASP A 250 -6.62 16.43 -11.51
CA ASP A 250 -8.01 16.02 -11.58
C ASP A 250 -8.39 14.86 -10.63
N ASP A 251 -7.55 14.57 -9.63
CA ASP A 251 -7.86 13.55 -8.61
C ASP A 251 -9.08 13.97 -7.78
N TYR A 252 -10.18 13.27 -8.00
CA TYR A 252 -11.48 13.55 -7.36
C TYR A 252 -11.63 12.90 -5.97
N VAL A 253 -10.64 12.10 -5.54
CA VAL A 253 -10.63 11.42 -4.24
C VAL A 253 -9.77 12.18 -3.24
N ASP A 254 -8.51 12.36 -3.59
CA ASP A 254 -7.52 13.07 -2.79
C ASP A 254 -6.91 14.17 -3.66
N GLY A 255 -7.39 15.40 -3.49
CA GLY A 255 -7.01 16.53 -4.32
C GLY A 255 -5.50 16.83 -4.31
N VAL A 256 -5.05 17.59 -5.28
CA VAL A 256 -3.62 17.89 -5.51
C VAL A 256 -2.93 18.54 -4.30
N GLU A 257 -3.69 19.24 -3.46
CA GLU A 257 -3.19 19.88 -2.23
C GLU A 257 -2.53 18.89 -1.25
N GLN A 258 -2.94 17.61 -1.26
CA GLN A 258 -2.34 16.57 -0.43
C GLN A 258 -0.83 16.43 -0.71
N SER A 259 -0.48 16.33 -1.96
CA SER A 259 0.93 16.24 -2.39
C SER A 259 1.66 17.58 -2.29
N LEU A 260 1.00 18.71 -2.56
CA LEU A 260 1.62 20.04 -2.54
C LEU A 260 2.05 20.46 -1.13
N VAL A 261 1.23 20.22 -0.09
CA VAL A 261 1.62 20.56 1.29
C VAL A 261 2.79 19.70 1.76
N TYR A 262 2.83 18.42 1.38
CA TYR A 262 3.92 17.54 1.76
C TYR A 262 5.23 17.90 1.03
N TYR A 263 5.16 18.11 -0.30
CA TYR A 263 6.30 18.64 -1.07
C TYR A 263 6.88 19.90 -0.45
N THR A 264 6.01 20.86 -0.11
CA THR A 264 6.42 22.15 0.46
C THR A 264 7.13 21.94 1.83
N ALA A 265 6.64 21.02 2.65
CA ALA A 265 7.25 20.71 3.94
C ALA A 265 8.61 20.02 3.76
N LEU A 266 8.73 19.07 2.83
CA LEU A 266 9.99 18.40 2.50
C LEU A 266 11.04 19.41 2.01
N ALA A 267 10.67 20.28 1.07
CA ALA A 267 11.56 21.31 0.55
C ALA A 267 12.04 22.29 1.64
N LYS A 268 11.15 22.74 2.53
CA LYS A 268 11.50 23.58 3.69
C LYS A 268 12.44 22.87 4.68
N ALA A 269 12.33 21.56 4.82
CA ALA A 269 13.22 20.77 5.67
C ALA A 269 14.52 20.36 4.97
N HIS A 270 14.78 20.85 3.74
CA HIS A 270 15.93 20.49 2.89
C HIS A 270 16.05 18.98 2.61
N VAL A 271 14.92 18.28 2.58
CA VAL A 271 14.84 16.89 2.13
C VAL A 271 14.83 16.86 0.60
N PRO A 272 15.69 16.06 -0.07
CA PRO A 272 15.61 15.90 -1.51
C PRO A 272 14.21 15.37 -1.92
N VAL A 273 13.52 16.09 -2.78
CA VAL A 273 12.19 15.75 -3.23
C VAL A 273 12.06 15.99 -4.74
N GLU A 274 11.48 15.01 -5.43
CA GLU A 274 11.07 15.12 -6.83
C GLU A 274 9.57 14.89 -6.91
N MET A 275 8.84 15.75 -7.65
CA MET A 275 7.39 15.65 -7.79
C MET A 275 6.97 15.78 -9.26
N HIS A 276 6.10 14.89 -9.70
CA HIS A 276 5.47 14.92 -11.00
C HIS A 276 3.97 15.14 -10.85
N LEU A 277 3.50 16.25 -11.38
CA LEU A 277 2.10 16.63 -11.41
C LEU A 277 1.57 16.57 -12.84
N TYR A 278 0.48 15.82 -13.04
CA TYR A 278 -0.18 15.64 -14.31
C TYR A 278 -1.55 16.30 -14.29
N ALA A 279 -1.96 16.87 -15.42
CA ALA A 279 -3.29 17.49 -15.53
C ALA A 279 -4.42 16.45 -15.43
N HIS A 280 -4.16 15.22 -15.94
CA HIS A 280 -5.15 14.14 -15.98
C HIS A 280 -4.54 12.84 -15.50
N GLY A 281 -5.39 12.00 -14.88
CA GLY A 281 -5.04 10.68 -14.35
C GLY A 281 -6.05 10.21 -13.32
N GLY A 282 -6.77 11.12 -12.68
CA GLY A 282 -7.73 10.83 -11.62
C GLY A 282 -7.07 10.15 -10.42
N HIS A 283 -7.83 9.26 -9.77
CA HIS A 283 -7.36 8.47 -8.62
C HIS A 283 -7.24 6.99 -8.96
N ALA A 284 -6.33 6.28 -8.26
CA ALA A 284 -6.12 4.84 -8.38
C ALA A 284 -5.70 4.38 -9.79
N PHE A 285 -4.83 5.14 -10.46
CA PHE A 285 -4.28 4.76 -11.77
C PHE A 285 -3.28 3.58 -11.68
N GLY A 286 -2.60 3.37 -10.55
CA GLY A 286 -1.62 2.29 -10.37
C GLY A 286 -0.49 2.33 -11.39
N LEU A 287 -0.20 1.15 -12.00
CA LEU A 287 0.76 1.00 -13.11
C LEU A 287 0.08 0.56 -14.40
N ARG A 288 -1.23 0.30 -14.38
CA ARG A 288 -1.92 -0.26 -15.55
C ARG A 288 -1.97 0.77 -16.68
N PRO A 289 -1.65 0.37 -17.93
CA PRO A 289 -1.61 1.30 -19.05
C PRO A 289 -2.97 1.96 -19.30
N THR A 290 -2.97 3.27 -19.45
CA THR A 290 -4.11 4.07 -19.93
C THR A 290 -3.63 4.97 -21.05
N SER A 291 -4.53 5.78 -21.63
CA SER A 291 -4.16 6.81 -22.60
C SER A 291 -3.43 8.02 -21.98
N ASP A 292 -3.47 8.15 -20.65
CA ASP A 292 -2.95 9.31 -19.94
C ASP A 292 -1.45 9.22 -19.70
N PRO A 293 -0.70 10.32 -19.88
CA PRO A 293 0.75 10.35 -19.68
C PRO A 293 1.20 9.92 -18.27
N ILE A 294 0.33 10.06 -17.26
CA ILE A 294 0.63 9.69 -15.88
C ILE A 294 1.04 8.22 -15.74
N THR A 295 0.58 7.33 -16.62
CA THR A 295 0.93 5.90 -16.59
C THR A 295 2.40 5.63 -16.91
N HIS A 296 3.16 6.63 -17.35
CA HIS A 296 4.61 6.53 -17.57
C HIS A 296 5.43 6.87 -16.31
N TRP A 297 4.80 7.16 -15.15
CA TRP A 297 5.51 7.46 -13.92
C TRP A 297 6.55 6.40 -13.50
N PRO A 298 6.40 5.07 -13.78
CA PRO A 298 7.40 4.09 -13.38
C PRO A 298 8.79 4.34 -14.00
N ALA A 299 8.84 4.85 -15.24
CA ALA A 299 10.12 5.20 -15.87
C ALA A 299 10.80 6.42 -15.19
N LEU A 300 10.00 7.38 -14.71
CA LEU A 300 10.50 8.53 -13.95
C LEU A 300 11.02 8.10 -12.58
N ALA A 301 10.29 7.21 -11.89
CA ALA A 301 10.73 6.65 -10.62
C ALA A 301 12.01 5.83 -10.75
N GLU A 302 12.19 5.05 -11.82
CA GLU A 302 13.44 4.32 -12.12
C GLU A 302 14.60 5.30 -12.31
N ALA A 303 14.41 6.35 -13.09
CA ALA A 303 15.43 7.39 -13.30
C ALA A 303 15.79 8.05 -11.97
N TRP A 304 14.80 8.43 -11.16
CA TRP A 304 15.02 9.02 -9.85
C TRP A 304 15.78 8.08 -8.89
N LEU A 305 15.37 6.80 -8.78
CA LEU A 305 16.08 5.80 -7.96
C LEU A 305 17.56 5.68 -8.34
N SER A 306 17.86 5.82 -9.63
CA SER A 306 19.24 5.84 -10.12
C SER A 306 19.98 7.10 -9.69
N THR A 307 19.34 8.28 -9.73
CA THR A 307 19.97 9.56 -9.32
C THR A 307 20.31 9.60 -7.84
N ILE A 308 19.52 8.96 -6.98
CA ILE A 308 19.78 8.85 -5.55
C ILE A 308 20.66 7.63 -5.18
N GLY A 309 21.18 6.88 -6.16
CA GLY A 309 22.12 5.78 -5.96
C GLY A 309 21.50 4.48 -5.42
N MET A 310 20.18 4.33 -5.45
CA MET A 310 19.51 3.12 -4.97
C MET A 310 19.63 1.97 -5.96
N ILE A 311 19.61 2.28 -7.26
CA ILE A 311 19.85 1.31 -8.34
C ILE A 311 20.97 1.82 -9.26
N PRO A 312 21.63 0.94 -10.04
CA PRO A 312 22.62 1.36 -11.02
C PRO A 312 22.05 2.28 -12.10
N VAL A 313 22.89 3.16 -12.67
CA VAL A 313 22.51 3.95 -13.84
C VAL A 313 22.28 3.01 -15.02
N ALA A 314 21.15 3.14 -15.71
CA ALA A 314 20.87 2.36 -16.91
C ALA A 314 21.99 2.55 -17.96
N GLY A 315 22.60 1.46 -18.44
CA GLY A 315 23.61 1.51 -19.51
C GLY A 315 25.06 1.67 -19.05
N ARG A 316 25.37 1.51 -17.75
CA ARG A 316 26.77 1.36 -17.27
C ARG A 316 27.05 -0.02 -16.70
#